data_f958f59ef92c42787da3fba8ac31a3b1
#
_entry.id   f958f59ef92c42787da3fba8ac31a3b1
#
_cell.length_a   1.000
_cell.length_b   1.000
_cell.length_c   1.000
_cell.angle_alpha   90.00
_cell.angle_beta   90.00
_cell.angle_gamma   90.00
#
_symmetry.space_group_name_H-M   'P 1'
#
loop_
_entity.id
_entity.type
_entity.pdbx_description
1 polymer ?
#
loop_
_entity_poly.entity_id
_entity_poly.type
_entity_poly.pdbx_seq_one_letter_code
_entity_poly.pdbx_strand_id
1 'polypeptide(L)'
;NGQESALDDQARLHLHDTAERMAARALRVLAIGVVEGAELDDNAGFAALRGQVTLLGLLGQIDPPRAEVKDAVERCRAAGIRPVMVTGDHKATGHAIAKALGMSRDGDSTVDGRELEQMSDAELADRLDGIAVFARVHPAQKLRIVDAYQRRHEVVAMTGDGVNDAPALANADVGVAMGIAGTEVAKDSAKIVIGDDNFATIV
;
A
#
# COMPACT_ATOMS: atom_id res chain seq x y z
N ASN A 1 -29.09 10.69 -14.52
CA ASN A 1 -30.14 11.18 -15.45
C ASN A 1 -30.03 10.53 -16.84
N GLY A 2 -29.02 9.70 -17.12
CA GLY A 2 -28.85 8.91 -18.35
C GLY A 2 -28.52 9.75 -19.60
N GLN A 3 -28.11 11.01 -19.45
CA GLN A 3 -27.65 11.83 -20.57
C GLN A 3 -26.11 11.79 -20.62
N GLU A 4 -25.57 11.46 -21.78
CA GLU A 4 -24.13 11.55 -22.05
C GLU A 4 -23.73 13.01 -22.21
N SER A 5 -22.58 13.36 -21.65
CA SER A 5 -21.94 14.68 -21.81
C SER A 5 -20.44 14.50 -22.06
N ALA A 6 -19.83 15.50 -22.71
CA ALA A 6 -18.40 15.49 -22.90
C ALA A 6 -17.68 15.52 -21.54
N LEU A 7 -16.63 14.72 -21.41
CA LEU A 7 -15.74 14.73 -20.24
C LEU A 7 -14.74 15.89 -20.42
N ASP A 8 -15.20 17.11 -20.12
CA ASP A 8 -14.35 18.31 -20.15
C ASP A 8 -13.36 18.36 -18.97
N ASP A 9 -12.50 19.36 -18.96
CA ASP A 9 -11.46 19.49 -17.92
C ASP A 9 -12.06 19.72 -16.53
N GLN A 10 -13.20 20.40 -16.42
CA GLN A 10 -13.89 20.62 -15.14
C GLN A 10 -14.47 19.30 -14.59
N ALA A 11 -15.10 18.51 -15.45
CA ALA A 11 -15.61 17.19 -15.08
C ALA A 11 -14.47 16.24 -14.68
N ARG A 12 -13.33 16.29 -15.37
CA ARG A 12 -12.11 15.52 -15.01
C ARG A 12 -11.57 15.90 -13.63
N LEU A 13 -11.45 17.19 -13.35
CA LEU A 13 -11.03 17.68 -12.03
C LEU A 13 -11.98 17.23 -10.92
N HIS A 14 -13.30 17.31 -11.16
CA HIS A 14 -14.31 16.86 -10.19
C HIS A 14 -14.23 15.36 -9.93
N LEU A 15 -14.00 14.55 -10.96
CA LEU A 15 -13.81 13.10 -10.83
C LEU A 15 -12.54 12.77 -10.04
N HIS A 16 -11.44 13.47 -10.32
CA HIS A 16 -10.19 13.30 -9.60
C HIS A 16 -10.36 13.65 -8.11
N ASP A 17 -10.96 14.80 -7.79
CA ASP A 17 -11.25 15.21 -6.41
C ASP A 17 -12.18 14.20 -5.70
N THR A 18 -13.18 13.67 -6.41
CA THR A 18 -14.05 12.63 -5.87
C THR A 18 -13.27 11.34 -5.58
N ALA A 19 -12.41 10.92 -6.49
CA ALA A 19 -11.56 9.75 -6.28
C ALA A 19 -10.62 9.92 -5.08
N GLU A 20 -10.00 11.10 -4.93
CA GLU A 20 -9.15 11.42 -3.77
C GLU A 20 -9.95 11.41 -2.45
N ARG A 21 -11.16 11.99 -2.42
CA ARG A 21 -12.04 11.92 -1.23
C ARG A 21 -12.44 10.49 -0.89
N MET A 22 -12.69 9.63 -1.88
CA MET A 22 -12.98 8.22 -1.66
C MET A 22 -11.73 7.49 -1.13
N ALA A 23 -10.56 7.73 -1.71
CA ALA A 23 -9.30 7.14 -1.27
C ALA A 23 -8.92 7.58 0.16
N ALA A 24 -9.21 8.82 0.54
CA ALA A 24 -9.03 9.33 1.91
C ALA A 24 -9.90 8.60 2.95
N ARG A 25 -10.92 7.84 2.51
CA ARG A 25 -11.75 6.96 3.33
C ARG A 25 -11.29 5.49 3.28
N ALA A 26 -10.04 5.26 2.91
CA ALA A 26 -9.45 3.93 2.71
C ALA A 26 -10.13 3.09 1.61
N LEU A 27 -10.81 3.74 0.65
CA LEU A 27 -11.41 3.03 -0.48
C LEU A 27 -10.41 2.86 -1.62
N ARG A 28 -10.30 1.64 -2.15
CA ARG A 28 -9.68 1.38 -3.45
C ARG A 28 -10.66 1.82 -4.53
N VAL A 29 -10.31 2.85 -5.29
CA VAL A 29 -11.20 3.46 -6.27
C VAL A 29 -10.96 2.89 -7.65
N LEU A 30 -12.03 2.44 -8.29
CA LEU A 30 -12.07 1.97 -9.67
C LEU A 30 -13.01 2.86 -10.47
N ALA A 31 -12.58 3.27 -11.67
CA ALA A 31 -13.46 3.90 -12.64
C ALA A 31 -14.12 2.83 -13.52
N ILE A 32 -15.43 2.93 -13.68
CA ILE A 32 -16.22 2.02 -14.51
C ILE A 32 -16.68 2.78 -15.74
N GLY A 33 -16.41 2.23 -16.90
CA GLY A 33 -16.86 2.77 -18.17
C GLY A 33 -17.41 1.68 -19.09
N VAL A 34 -18.15 2.10 -20.10
CA VAL A 34 -18.72 1.26 -21.15
C VAL A 34 -18.30 1.78 -22.52
N VAL A 35 -18.10 0.88 -23.44
CA VAL A 35 -17.97 1.17 -24.88
C VAL A 35 -19.06 0.40 -25.60
N GLU A 36 -19.93 1.11 -26.33
CA GLU A 36 -20.98 0.48 -27.10
C GLU A 36 -20.48 0.12 -28.52
N GLY A 37 -20.84 -1.05 -29.00
CA GLY A 37 -20.57 -1.48 -30.38
C GLY A 37 -19.09 -1.74 -30.73
N ALA A 38 -18.19 -1.78 -29.74
CA ALA A 38 -16.81 -2.13 -29.99
C ALA A 38 -16.65 -3.67 -30.13
N GLU A 39 -16.10 -4.13 -31.25
CA GLU A 39 -15.53 -5.47 -31.33
C GLU A 39 -14.20 -5.45 -30.58
N LEU A 40 -14.09 -6.26 -29.54
CA LEU A 40 -12.83 -6.44 -28.82
C LEU A 40 -11.94 -7.35 -29.64
N ASP A 41 -10.85 -6.80 -30.18
CA ASP A 41 -9.75 -7.59 -30.74
C ASP A 41 -8.76 -7.88 -29.59
N ASP A 42 -8.63 -9.15 -29.23
CA ASP A 42 -7.72 -9.61 -28.20
C ASP A 42 -6.26 -9.20 -28.43
N ASN A 43 -5.89 -8.90 -29.68
CA ASN A 43 -4.54 -8.46 -30.06
C ASN A 43 -4.35 -6.93 -30.04
N ALA A 44 -5.42 -6.14 -30.14
CA ALA A 44 -5.33 -4.68 -30.22
C ALA A 44 -5.15 -3.98 -28.85
N GLY A 45 -5.44 -4.67 -27.77
CA GLY A 45 -5.39 -4.14 -26.41
C GLY A 45 -6.35 -2.96 -26.17
N PHE A 46 -6.37 -2.43 -24.96
CA PHE A 46 -7.29 -1.35 -24.54
C PHE A 46 -6.96 0.02 -25.16
N ALA A 47 -5.80 0.19 -25.82
CA ALA A 47 -5.42 1.45 -26.43
C ALA A 47 -6.39 1.88 -27.57
N ALA A 48 -6.98 0.90 -28.27
CA ALA A 48 -7.97 1.14 -29.32
C ALA A 48 -9.27 1.77 -28.80
N LEU A 49 -9.58 1.62 -27.51
CA LEU A 49 -10.79 2.15 -26.88
C LEU A 49 -10.66 3.60 -26.42
N ARG A 50 -9.49 4.21 -26.55
CA ARG A 50 -9.29 5.62 -26.15
C ARG A 50 -10.21 6.56 -26.88
N GLY A 51 -10.91 7.40 -26.12
CA GLY A 51 -11.88 8.38 -26.67
C GLY A 51 -13.26 7.81 -26.97
N GLN A 52 -13.48 6.49 -26.79
CA GLN A 52 -14.77 5.83 -27.04
C GLN A 52 -15.46 5.40 -25.75
N VAL A 53 -14.81 5.57 -24.59
CA VAL A 53 -15.33 5.10 -23.31
C VAL A 53 -16.28 6.13 -22.71
N THR A 54 -17.53 5.75 -22.47
CA THR A 54 -18.47 6.49 -21.65
C THR A 54 -18.28 6.10 -20.18
N LEU A 55 -17.84 7.06 -19.34
CA LEU A 55 -17.64 6.82 -17.93
C LEU A 55 -19.00 6.73 -17.22
N LEU A 56 -19.26 5.62 -16.53
CA LEU A 56 -20.49 5.40 -15.76
C LEU A 56 -20.35 5.93 -14.33
N GLY A 57 -19.15 5.89 -13.75
CA GLY A 57 -18.92 6.36 -12.40
C GLY A 57 -17.67 5.79 -11.75
N LEU A 58 -17.54 6.05 -10.44
CA LEU A 58 -16.50 5.55 -9.58
C LEU A 58 -17.06 4.53 -8.60
N LEU A 59 -16.39 3.41 -8.44
CA LEU A 59 -16.67 2.38 -7.45
C LEU A 59 -15.58 2.41 -6.39
N GLY A 60 -15.97 2.48 -5.10
CA GLY A 60 -15.05 2.34 -3.98
C GLY A 60 -15.17 0.96 -3.35
N GLN A 61 -14.08 0.21 -3.31
CA GLN A 61 -13.98 -1.05 -2.61
C GLN A 61 -13.19 -0.83 -1.31
N ILE A 62 -13.68 -1.34 -0.20
CA ILE A 62 -12.98 -1.34 1.08
C ILE A 62 -12.59 -2.77 1.44
N ASP A 63 -11.33 -2.92 1.88
CA ASP A 63 -10.85 -4.09 2.59
C ASP A 63 -10.51 -3.61 4.01
N PRO A 64 -11.44 -3.78 4.97
CA PRO A 64 -11.25 -3.22 6.30
C PRO A 64 -10.10 -3.93 7.01
N PRO A 65 -9.28 -3.19 7.78
CA PRO A 65 -8.28 -3.83 8.63
C PRO A 65 -8.95 -4.83 9.59
N ARG A 66 -8.25 -5.92 9.87
CA ARG A 66 -8.72 -6.90 10.87
C ARG A 66 -8.82 -6.23 12.23
N ALA A 67 -9.87 -6.54 12.99
CA ALA A 67 -10.17 -5.87 14.26
C ALA A 67 -9.04 -5.98 15.30
N GLU A 68 -8.35 -7.12 15.33
CA GLU A 68 -7.27 -7.43 16.27
C GLU A 68 -5.97 -6.65 16.00
N VAL A 69 -5.79 -6.10 14.79
CA VAL A 69 -4.54 -5.43 14.41
C VAL A 69 -4.33 -4.13 15.19
N LYS A 70 -5.41 -3.41 15.51
CA LYS A 70 -5.31 -2.17 16.28
C LYS A 70 -4.71 -2.42 17.67
N ASP A 71 -5.22 -3.42 18.38
CA ASP A 71 -4.74 -3.79 19.71
C ASP A 71 -3.28 -4.31 19.65
N ALA A 72 -2.93 -5.03 18.59
CA ALA A 72 -1.57 -5.48 18.36
C ALA A 72 -0.60 -4.30 18.11
N VAL A 73 -1.01 -3.29 17.35
CA VAL A 73 -0.24 -2.04 17.15
C VAL A 73 -0.01 -1.31 18.47
N GLU A 74 -1.02 -1.24 19.34
CA GLU A 74 -0.89 -0.63 20.67
C GLU A 74 0.09 -1.42 21.56
N ARG A 75 0.05 -2.75 21.53
CA ARG A 75 1.00 -3.61 22.25
C ARG A 75 2.42 -3.47 21.73
N CYS A 76 2.64 -3.42 20.39
CA CYS A 76 3.94 -3.12 19.81
C CYS A 76 4.52 -1.83 20.40
N ARG A 77 3.73 -0.77 20.42
CA ARG A 77 4.16 0.53 20.95
C ARG A 77 4.48 0.49 22.44
N ALA A 78 3.67 -0.20 23.23
CA ALA A 78 3.93 -0.39 24.67
C ALA A 78 5.24 -1.15 24.92
N ALA A 79 5.62 -2.04 24.01
CA ALA A 79 6.89 -2.77 24.04
C ALA A 79 8.08 -1.97 23.43
N GLY A 80 7.87 -0.72 23.01
CA GLY A 80 8.90 0.11 22.37
C GLY A 80 9.14 -0.22 20.89
N ILE A 81 8.30 -1.07 20.28
CA ILE A 81 8.37 -1.41 18.87
C ILE A 81 7.54 -0.41 18.06
N ARG A 82 8.13 0.13 17.02
CA ARG A 82 7.47 1.07 16.11
C ARG A 82 6.92 0.34 14.88
N PRO A 83 5.60 0.18 14.74
CA PRO A 83 5.02 -0.35 13.51
C PRO A 83 5.04 0.70 12.41
N VAL A 84 5.48 0.29 11.21
CA VAL A 84 5.51 1.10 9.99
C VAL A 84 4.80 0.34 8.89
N MET A 85 3.92 1.01 8.17
CA MET A 85 3.19 0.38 7.07
C MET A 85 3.97 0.48 5.76
N VAL A 86 4.15 -0.65 5.09
CA VAL A 86 4.76 -0.74 3.76
C VAL A 86 3.76 -1.40 2.81
N THR A 87 3.23 -0.64 1.86
CA THR A 87 2.11 -1.09 1.03
C THR A 87 2.28 -0.75 -0.45
N GLY A 88 1.70 -1.57 -1.33
CA GLY A 88 1.52 -1.27 -2.75
C GLY A 88 0.34 -0.32 -3.04
N ASP A 89 -0.50 -0.03 -2.05
CA ASP A 89 -1.69 0.81 -2.19
C ASP A 89 -1.35 2.29 -2.42
N HIS A 90 -2.38 3.03 -2.83
CA HIS A 90 -2.27 4.48 -3.01
C HIS A 90 -1.98 5.19 -1.68
N LYS A 91 -1.21 6.29 -1.76
CA LYS A 91 -0.76 7.10 -0.61
C LYS A 91 -1.91 7.46 0.34
N ALA A 92 -3.05 7.95 -0.19
CA ALA A 92 -4.21 8.33 0.61
C ALA A 92 -4.86 7.12 1.31
N THR A 93 -4.95 5.97 0.64
CA THR A 93 -5.49 4.73 1.20
C THR A 93 -4.60 4.20 2.32
N GLY A 94 -3.29 4.09 2.08
CA GLY A 94 -2.34 3.65 3.10
C GLY A 94 -2.33 4.56 4.33
N HIS A 95 -2.35 5.88 4.12
CA HIS A 95 -2.46 6.86 5.21
C HIS A 95 -3.73 6.68 6.05
N ALA A 96 -4.89 6.54 5.38
CA ALA A 96 -6.18 6.37 6.06
C ALA A 96 -6.22 5.08 6.90
N ILE A 97 -5.70 3.97 6.36
CA ILE A 97 -5.60 2.69 7.08
C ILE A 97 -4.65 2.82 8.28
N ALA A 98 -3.45 3.39 8.09
CA ALA A 98 -2.48 3.57 9.16
C ALA A 98 -3.03 4.45 10.29
N LYS A 99 -3.78 5.50 9.96
CA LYS A 99 -4.47 6.34 10.93
C LYS A 99 -5.55 5.58 11.69
N ALA A 100 -6.38 4.80 11.00
CA ALA A 100 -7.44 3.99 11.61
C ALA A 100 -6.87 2.93 12.58
N LEU A 101 -5.70 2.36 12.26
CA LEU A 101 -4.98 1.39 13.09
C LEU A 101 -4.15 2.03 14.21
N GLY A 102 -4.07 3.35 14.27
CA GLY A 102 -3.21 4.06 15.21
C GLY A 102 -1.72 3.93 14.90
N MET A 103 -1.30 3.51 13.70
CA MET A 103 0.11 3.45 13.28
C MET A 103 0.68 4.82 12.97
N SER A 104 -0.13 5.78 12.51
CA SER A 104 0.29 7.16 12.24
C SER A 104 -0.08 8.07 13.41
N ARG A 105 0.85 8.92 13.83
CA ARG A 105 0.65 9.99 14.81
C ARG A 105 0.45 11.32 14.10
N ASP A 106 -0.02 12.33 14.84
CA ASP A 106 -0.07 13.69 14.30
C ASP A 106 1.35 14.17 13.98
N GLY A 107 1.56 14.64 12.75
CA GLY A 107 2.87 15.04 12.25
C GLY A 107 3.61 13.95 11.46
N ASP A 108 3.20 12.68 11.55
CA ASP A 108 3.81 11.62 10.73
C ASP A 108 3.45 11.78 9.25
N SER A 109 4.42 11.49 8.40
CA SER A 109 4.28 11.59 6.95
C SER A 109 4.00 10.23 6.30
N THR A 110 3.43 10.29 5.11
CA THR A 110 3.34 9.17 4.18
C THR A 110 4.20 9.48 2.97
N VAL A 111 5.12 8.59 2.65
CA VAL A 111 6.04 8.69 1.50
C VAL A 111 5.62 7.70 0.44
N ASP A 112 5.52 8.12 -0.81
CA ASP A 112 5.29 7.18 -1.91
C ASP A 112 6.59 6.74 -2.60
N GLY A 113 6.51 5.70 -3.46
CA GLY A 113 7.67 5.13 -4.10
C GLY A 113 8.44 6.14 -4.98
N ARG A 114 7.78 7.14 -5.57
CA ARG A 114 8.44 8.18 -6.37
C ARG A 114 9.20 9.16 -5.49
N GLU A 115 8.60 9.59 -4.39
CA GLU A 115 9.27 10.41 -3.39
C GLU A 115 10.48 9.69 -2.80
N LEU A 116 10.33 8.39 -2.52
CA LEU A 116 11.41 7.55 -2.00
C LEU A 116 12.59 7.41 -2.99
N GLU A 117 12.32 7.31 -4.30
CA GLU A 117 13.37 7.28 -5.33
C GLU A 117 14.17 8.58 -5.41
N GLN A 118 13.55 9.71 -5.12
CA GLN A 118 14.20 11.02 -5.16
C GLN A 118 15.04 11.31 -3.91
N MET A 119 14.84 10.58 -2.82
CA MET A 119 15.60 10.75 -1.59
C MET A 119 16.97 10.08 -1.71
N SER A 120 18.02 10.75 -1.25
CA SER A 120 19.28 10.11 -0.93
C SER A 120 19.13 9.16 0.28
N ASP A 121 20.09 8.27 0.48
CA ASP A 121 20.07 7.37 1.65
C ASP A 121 20.21 8.14 2.98
N ALA A 122 20.95 9.25 2.97
CA ALA A 122 21.07 10.13 4.14
C ALA A 122 19.74 10.82 4.47
N GLU A 123 19.07 11.40 3.48
CA GLU A 123 17.75 12.03 3.68
C GLU A 123 16.70 11.03 4.14
N LEU A 124 16.73 9.79 3.60
CA LEU A 124 15.82 8.74 4.06
C LEU A 124 16.09 8.41 5.53
N ALA A 125 17.34 8.20 5.91
CA ALA A 125 17.74 7.89 7.28
C ALA A 125 17.30 8.98 8.26
N ASP A 126 17.48 10.25 7.92
CA ASP A 126 17.09 11.38 8.77
C ASP A 126 15.58 11.50 8.95
N ARG A 127 14.79 11.06 7.95
CA ARG A 127 13.33 11.18 7.95
C ARG A 127 12.60 9.97 8.50
N LEU A 128 13.26 8.83 8.69
CA LEU A 128 12.61 7.56 9.08
C LEU A 128 11.69 7.71 10.29
N ASP A 129 12.08 8.49 11.31
CA ASP A 129 11.29 8.67 12.53
C ASP A 129 9.96 9.40 12.31
N GLY A 130 9.86 10.20 11.26
CA GLY A 130 8.66 10.93 10.87
C GLY A 130 7.83 10.23 9.78
N ILE A 131 8.19 9.02 9.34
CA ILE A 131 7.45 8.31 8.29
C ILE A 131 6.69 7.14 8.92
N ALA A 132 5.36 7.16 8.87
CA ALA A 132 4.52 6.05 9.33
C ALA A 132 4.11 5.10 8.18
N VAL A 133 4.14 5.57 6.93
CA VAL A 133 3.65 4.81 5.78
C VAL A 133 4.57 5.01 4.58
N PHE A 134 4.98 3.90 3.98
CA PHE A 134 5.57 3.85 2.64
C PHE A 134 4.54 3.23 1.68
N ALA A 135 4.05 4.02 0.71
CA ALA A 135 2.97 3.68 -0.20
C ALA A 135 3.49 3.47 -1.64
N ARG A 136 2.81 2.65 -2.44
CA ARG A 136 3.19 2.35 -3.84
C ARG A 136 4.65 1.97 -4.02
N VAL A 137 5.20 1.23 -3.06
CA VAL A 137 6.58 0.77 -3.10
C VAL A 137 6.71 -0.57 -3.82
N HIS A 138 7.77 -0.72 -4.59
CA HIS A 138 8.13 -1.95 -5.27
C HIS A 138 9.20 -2.75 -4.48
N PRO A 139 9.51 -4.00 -4.85
CA PRO A 139 10.37 -4.89 -4.05
C PRO A 139 11.73 -4.31 -3.67
N ALA A 140 12.44 -3.67 -4.61
CA ALA A 140 13.74 -3.06 -4.33
C ALA A 140 13.65 -1.91 -3.32
N GLN A 141 12.53 -1.16 -3.33
CA GLN A 141 12.29 -0.09 -2.36
C GLN A 141 11.97 -0.64 -0.97
N LYS A 142 11.27 -1.79 -0.87
CA LYS A 142 11.04 -2.48 0.42
C LYS A 142 12.37 -2.89 1.05
N LEU A 143 13.27 -3.46 0.25
CA LEU A 143 14.63 -3.78 0.69
C LEU A 143 15.38 -2.53 1.17
N ARG A 144 15.35 -1.45 0.39
CA ARG A 144 16.00 -0.17 0.74
C ARG A 144 15.49 0.41 2.06
N ILE A 145 14.19 0.26 2.36
CA ILE A 145 13.61 0.70 3.64
C ILE A 145 14.20 -0.11 4.80
N VAL A 146 14.26 -1.44 4.65
CA VAL A 146 14.88 -2.32 5.66
C VAL A 146 16.34 -1.93 5.91
N ASP A 147 17.14 -1.78 4.84
CA ASP A 147 18.55 -1.36 4.92
C ASP A 147 18.70 0.00 5.61
N ALA A 148 17.79 0.94 5.36
CA ALA A 148 17.87 2.26 5.97
C ALA A 148 17.69 2.23 7.49
N TYR A 149 16.79 1.41 8.01
CA TYR A 149 16.63 1.18 9.46
C TYR A 149 17.84 0.45 10.05
N GLN A 150 18.35 -0.61 9.39
CA GLN A 150 19.52 -1.37 9.85
C GLN A 150 20.79 -0.52 9.90
N ARG A 151 21.00 0.40 8.95
CA ARG A 151 22.11 1.37 8.97
C ARG A 151 22.06 2.32 10.17
N ARG A 152 20.90 2.52 10.77
CA ARG A 152 20.70 3.26 12.02
C ARG A 152 20.89 2.36 13.26
N HIS A 153 21.33 1.12 13.08
CA HIS A 153 21.48 0.10 14.13
C HIS A 153 20.14 -0.27 14.81
N GLU A 154 19.03 -0.15 14.08
CA GLU A 154 17.74 -0.59 14.54
C GLU A 154 17.50 -2.05 14.14
N VAL A 155 16.85 -2.82 15.02
CA VAL A 155 16.45 -4.21 14.73
C VAL A 155 15.15 -4.20 13.96
N VAL A 156 15.13 -4.74 12.76
CA VAL A 156 13.99 -4.68 11.83
C VAL A 156 13.29 -6.03 11.75
N ALA A 157 12.00 -6.05 12.11
CA ALA A 157 11.09 -7.13 11.75
C ALA A 157 10.32 -6.76 10.48
N MET A 158 10.39 -7.57 9.44
CA MET A 158 9.64 -7.40 8.19
C MET A 158 8.58 -8.50 8.08
N THR A 159 7.34 -8.10 7.81
CA THR A 159 6.24 -9.05 7.54
C THR A 159 5.86 -9.00 6.06
N GLY A 160 5.53 -10.14 5.47
CA GLY A 160 5.10 -10.21 4.07
C GLY A 160 4.48 -11.55 3.71
N ASP A 161 3.77 -11.58 2.59
CA ASP A 161 3.06 -12.76 2.08
C ASP A 161 3.37 -13.07 0.61
N GLY A 162 3.94 -12.11 -0.12
CA GLY A 162 4.17 -12.19 -1.55
C GLY A 162 5.61 -12.45 -1.97
N VAL A 163 5.79 -12.89 -3.21
CA VAL A 163 7.11 -13.01 -3.87
C VAL A 163 7.87 -11.68 -3.84
N ASN A 164 7.14 -10.57 -3.91
CA ASN A 164 7.67 -9.22 -3.88
C ASN A 164 8.28 -8.81 -2.53
N ASP A 165 7.96 -9.55 -1.46
CA ASP A 165 8.47 -9.30 -0.11
C ASP A 165 9.72 -10.11 0.20
N ALA A 166 9.97 -11.18 -0.53
CA ALA A 166 11.03 -12.12 -0.27
C ALA A 166 12.44 -11.50 -0.07
N PRO A 167 12.90 -10.55 -0.90
CA PRO A 167 14.19 -9.90 -0.67
C PRO A 167 14.25 -9.13 0.66
N ALA A 168 13.18 -8.43 1.02
CA ALA A 168 13.09 -7.67 2.27
C ALA A 168 12.95 -8.60 3.49
N LEU A 169 12.20 -9.71 3.37
CA LEU A 169 12.08 -10.73 4.40
C LEU A 169 13.41 -11.40 4.71
N ALA A 170 14.18 -11.77 3.66
CA ALA A 170 15.50 -12.40 3.81
C ALA A 170 16.52 -11.46 4.46
N ASN A 171 16.47 -10.17 4.13
CA ASN A 171 17.44 -9.17 4.61
C ASN A 171 17.13 -8.63 6.01
N ALA A 172 15.89 -8.67 6.44
CA ALA A 172 15.48 -8.19 7.77
C ALA A 172 16.12 -9.04 8.88
N ASP A 173 16.33 -8.43 10.06
CA ASP A 173 16.80 -9.15 11.24
C ASP A 173 15.83 -10.26 11.63
N VAL A 174 14.52 -9.98 11.48
CA VAL A 174 13.45 -10.96 11.67
C VAL A 174 12.46 -10.88 10.49
N GLY A 175 12.61 -11.75 9.49
CA GLY A 175 11.63 -11.95 8.43
C GLY A 175 10.48 -12.83 8.93
N VAL A 176 9.24 -12.39 8.73
CA VAL A 176 8.03 -13.10 9.16
C VAL A 176 7.09 -13.28 7.97
N ALA A 177 6.81 -14.51 7.57
CA ALA A 177 5.88 -14.81 6.49
C ALA A 177 4.53 -15.31 7.00
N MET A 178 3.48 -15.06 6.22
CA MET A 178 2.16 -15.61 6.45
C MET A 178 2.12 -17.08 6.03
N GLY A 179 1.57 -17.95 6.87
CA GLY A 179 1.58 -19.40 6.66
C GLY A 179 0.48 -19.90 5.75
N ILE A 180 -0.69 -19.25 5.78
CA ILE A 180 -1.86 -19.61 4.96
C ILE A 180 -1.83 -18.86 3.62
N ALA A 181 -1.82 -17.51 3.63
CA ALA A 181 -1.84 -16.68 2.42
C ALA A 181 -0.45 -16.52 1.79
N GLY A 182 0.63 -16.75 2.55
CA GLY A 182 1.99 -16.56 2.08
C GLY A 182 2.38 -17.52 0.96
N THR A 183 3.06 -16.98 -0.06
CA THR A 183 3.68 -17.79 -1.10
C THR A 183 4.84 -18.61 -0.55
N GLU A 184 5.17 -19.75 -1.17
CA GLU A 184 6.32 -20.58 -0.76
C GLU A 184 7.62 -19.78 -0.78
N VAL A 185 7.79 -18.90 -1.76
CA VAL A 185 8.97 -18.01 -1.85
C VAL A 185 9.08 -17.07 -0.64
N ALA A 186 7.97 -16.52 -0.17
CA ALA A 186 7.97 -15.69 1.04
C ALA A 186 8.31 -16.52 2.29
N LYS A 187 7.72 -17.72 2.42
CA LYS A 187 7.98 -18.63 3.54
C LYS A 187 9.43 -19.08 3.59
N ASP A 188 10.03 -19.46 2.45
CA ASP A 188 11.42 -19.88 2.35
C ASP A 188 12.40 -18.73 2.66
N SER A 189 11.99 -17.49 2.41
CA SER A 189 12.81 -16.29 2.68
C SER A 189 12.69 -15.78 4.12
N ALA A 190 11.69 -16.23 4.86
CA ALA A 190 11.43 -15.76 6.21
C ALA A 190 12.12 -16.65 7.27
N LYS A 191 12.43 -16.04 8.44
CA LYS A 191 12.94 -16.78 9.61
C LYS A 191 11.81 -17.35 10.47
N ILE A 192 10.62 -16.78 10.38
CA ILE A 192 9.41 -17.18 11.12
C ILE A 192 8.26 -17.29 10.13
N VAL A 193 7.46 -18.33 10.26
CA VAL A 193 6.19 -18.50 9.53
C VAL A 193 5.05 -18.56 10.53
N ILE A 194 4.05 -17.66 10.40
CA ILE A 194 2.90 -17.58 11.28
C ILE A 194 1.79 -18.48 10.74
N GLY A 195 1.40 -19.50 11.52
CA GLY A 195 0.43 -20.51 11.08
C GLY A 195 -1.01 -20.03 10.94
N ASP A 196 -1.39 -18.92 11.55
CA ASP A 196 -2.75 -18.38 11.60
C ASP A 196 -2.95 -17.08 10.80
N ASP A 197 -1.91 -16.59 10.13
CA ASP A 197 -1.87 -15.31 9.41
C ASP A 197 -2.33 -14.11 10.26
N ASN A 198 -2.18 -14.21 11.57
CA ASN A 198 -2.63 -13.17 12.48
C ASN A 198 -1.45 -12.32 12.96
N PHE A 199 -1.46 -11.03 12.59
CA PHE A 199 -0.43 -10.08 13.03
C PHE A 199 -0.30 -10.02 14.55
N ALA A 200 -1.39 -10.22 15.30
CA ALA A 200 -1.36 -10.22 16.76
C ALA A 200 -0.54 -11.37 17.37
N THR A 201 -0.25 -12.43 16.60
CA THR A 201 0.59 -13.55 17.02
C THR A 201 2.08 -13.19 17.01
N ILE A 202 2.48 -12.11 16.29
CA ILE A 202 3.86 -11.61 16.27
C ILE A 202 4.20 -10.85 17.55
N VAL A 203 3.20 -10.32 18.24
CA VAL A 203 3.30 -9.40 19.37
C VAL A 203 2.87 -10.09 20.67
#